data_173a1d2400a9a8eda7913c0befbfa46f
#
_entry.id   173a1d2400a9a8eda7913c0befbfa46f
#
_cell.length_a   1.000
_cell.length_b   1.000
_cell.length_c   1.000
_cell.angle_alpha   90.00
_cell.angle_beta   90.00
_cell.angle_gamma   90.00
#
_symmetry.space_group_name_H-M   'P 1'
#
loop_
_entity.id
_entity.type
_entity.pdbx_description
1 polymer ?
#
loop_
_entity_poly.entity_id
_entity_poly.type
_entity_poly.pdbx_seq_one_letter_code
_entity_poly.pdbx_strand_id
1 'polypeptide(L)'
;VHAQSEPILPTYVIQSGDTLYSIALRFGIDLQALIDANTLIDPNNLNIGDEIKIPGYEGIDGRITSILVQPGQTFRNLVISSQADIATLSKLSRITSPSELYIGTEIFLIEPNEANGRTSLGMLSSSQSIEEAAIIATVNPWSIRLSSLFEGDKHLISGDMLYYPENSIVDTQIVSDTPQVTINPLPVVQGKTITFSIQNAANTTIIAEFNSLPLTFHQDTDGKMIAFAGTLALQEPGLIPISIKVYDKESLIYEMQQSALLESGNYPSETVTGVDSSTIEQETIEREDAILSQLIKNTDVKYWDNTFSYPVDEPCLGSGFGLRRTYNGGAYNYYHTGVDFTVCAADNLNIYAAAPGVVIFSEELPIKGLFTLIDHGWGVYTGYAHMSETFVSPGQTVQAGEQIGIIGSTGRSVGPHLHWEVWINGIPVDPLQWIEQTFPAK
;
A
#
# COMPACT_ATOMS: atom_id res chain seq x y z
N VAL A 1 32.62 -18.25 -44.68
CA VAL A 1 32.09 -18.42 -43.31
C VAL A 1 31.41 -17.10 -42.98
N HIS A 2 30.10 -17.08 -43.04
CA HIS A 2 29.33 -15.94 -42.52
C HIS A 2 29.42 -16.03 -41.00
N ALA A 3 30.01 -15.04 -40.37
CA ALA A 3 29.84 -14.87 -38.91
C ALA A 3 28.36 -14.67 -38.68
N GLN A 4 27.71 -15.63 -38.02
CA GLN A 4 26.38 -15.42 -37.47
C GLN A 4 26.52 -14.27 -36.45
N SER A 5 25.82 -13.18 -36.68
CA SER A 5 25.70 -12.13 -35.66
C SER A 5 25.14 -12.77 -34.40
N GLU A 6 25.75 -12.49 -33.25
CA GLU A 6 25.18 -12.95 -31.97
C GLU A 6 23.71 -12.47 -31.88
N PRO A 7 22.82 -13.31 -31.36
CA PRO A 7 21.43 -12.92 -31.19
C PRO A 7 21.35 -11.74 -30.21
N ILE A 8 20.57 -10.72 -30.57
CA ILE A 8 20.26 -9.61 -29.65
C ILE A 8 19.38 -10.20 -28.54
N LEU A 9 19.79 -10.03 -27.29
CA LEU A 9 19.10 -10.51 -26.09
C LEU A 9 18.91 -9.35 -25.13
N PRO A 10 17.77 -9.25 -24.44
CA PRO A 10 17.60 -8.27 -23.37
C PRO A 10 18.52 -8.60 -22.20
N THR A 11 18.89 -7.54 -21.45
CA THR A 11 19.71 -7.65 -20.23
C THR A 11 18.87 -7.50 -18.98
N TYR A 12 19.33 -8.09 -17.88
CA TYR A 12 18.77 -7.95 -16.54
C TYR A 12 19.88 -7.55 -15.58
N VAL A 13 19.59 -6.57 -14.70
CA VAL A 13 20.52 -6.13 -13.65
C VAL A 13 20.34 -6.96 -12.41
N ILE A 14 21.39 -7.63 -11.96
CA ILE A 14 21.38 -8.48 -10.77
C ILE A 14 21.05 -7.66 -9.53
N GLN A 15 20.07 -8.11 -8.75
CA GLN A 15 19.62 -7.48 -7.52
C GLN A 15 20.07 -8.27 -6.28
N SER A 16 19.93 -7.63 -5.12
CA SER A 16 20.22 -8.29 -3.84
C SER A 16 19.34 -9.52 -3.63
N GLY A 17 19.95 -10.65 -3.31
CA GLY A 17 19.26 -11.94 -3.13
C GLY A 17 19.09 -12.76 -4.41
N ASP A 18 19.48 -12.24 -5.58
CA ASP A 18 19.46 -13.00 -6.83
C ASP A 18 20.51 -14.11 -6.83
N THR A 19 20.11 -15.25 -7.40
CA THR A 19 20.97 -16.33 -7.83
C THR A 19 20.64 -16.68 -9.28
N LEU A 20 21.57 -17.26 -10.04
CA LEU A 20 21.26 -17.69 -11.41
C LEU A 20 20.05 -18.64 -11.45
N TYR A 21 19.91 -19.48 -10.43
CA TYR A 21 18.75 -20.37 -10.32
C TYR A 21 17.43 -19.58 -10.13
N SER A 22 17.42 -18.59 -9.22
CA SER A 22 16.21 -17.77 -9.01
C SER A 22 15.87 -16.94 -10.26
N ILE A 23 16.89 -16.43 -10.95
CA ILE A 23 16.72 -15.68 -12.21
C ILE A 23 16.18 -16.60 -13.32
N ALA A 24 16.77 -17.79 -13.50
CA ALA A 24 16.30 -18.77 -14.47
C ALA A 24 14.86 -19.18 -14.19
N LEU A 25 14.52 -19.43 -12.93
CA LEU A 25 13.15 -19.74 -12.51
C LEU A 25 12.21 -18.55 -12.75
N ARG A 26 12.64 -17.33 -12.42
CA ARG A 26 11.85 -16.09 -12.58
C ARG A 26 11.45 -15.86 -14.04
N PHE A 27 12.38 -15.99 -14.98
CA PHE A 27 12.12 -15.77 -16.40
C PHE A 27 11.69 -17.03 -17.19
N GLY A 28 11.56 -18.16 -16.52
CA GLY A 28 11.11 -19.42 -17.13
C GLY A 28 12.07 -19.99 -18.17
N ILE A 29 13.38 -19.82 -17.95
CA ILE A 29 14.45 -20.26 -18.84
C ILE A 29 15.26 -21.38 -18.19
N ASP A 30 15.95 -22.16 -19.03
CA ASP A 30 16.87 -23.20 -18.58
C ASP A 30 18.11 -22.55 -17.94
N LEU A 31 18.54 -23.07 -16.78
CA LEU A 31 19.70 -22.56 -16.05
C LEU A 31 21.00 -22.67 -16.87
N GLN A 32 21.19 -23.77 -17.61
CA GLN A 32 22.38 -23.97 -18.42
C GLN A 32 22.41 -22.98 -19.60
N ALA A 33 21.24 -22.76 -20.24
CA ALA A 33 21.12 -21.75 -21.29
C ALA A 33 21.44 -20.33 -20.80
N LEU A 34 21.06 -19.99 -19.53
CA LEU A 34 21.42 -18.72 -18.93
C LEU A 34 22.95 -18.59 -18.72
N ILE A 35 23.59 -19.66 -18.24
CA ILE A 35 25.05 -19.71 -18.04
C ILE A 35 25.76 -19.56 -19.39
N ASP A 36 25.34 -20.31 -20.40
CA ASP A 36 25.97 -20.34 -21.72
C ASP A 36 25.86 -18.98 -22.45
N ALA A 37 24.70 -18.30 -22.30
CA ALA A 37 24.49 -16.97 -22.90
C ALA A 37 25.36 -15.87 -22.27
N ASN A 38 25.88 -16.09 -21.07
CA ASN A 38 26.61 -15.07 -20.31
C ASN A 38 28.10 -15.33 -20.16
N THR A 39 28.59 -16.48 -20.62
CA THR A 39 30.02 -16.86 -20.48
C THR A 39 30.59 -16.58 -19.09
N LEU A 40 29.76 -16.86 -18.05
CA LEU A 40 30.09 -16.53 -16.67
C LEU A 40 31.30 -17.36 -16.18
N ILE A 41 32.29 -16.66 -15.67
CA ILE A 41 33.52 -17.28 -15.15
C ILE A 41 33.23 -18.08 -13.88
N ASP A 42 32.32 -17.55 -13.04
CA ASP A 42 31.86 -18.23 -11.82
C ASP A 42 30.37 -18.04 -11.60
N PRO A 43 29.54 -19.06 -11.87
CA PRO A 43 28.09 -18.99 -11.67
C PRO A 43 27.65 -18.75 -10.21
N ASN A 44 28.56 -18.96 -9.24
CA ASN A 44 28.27 -18.78 -7.82
C ASN A 44 28.67 -17.41 -7.28
N ASN A 45 29.30 -16.57 -8.09
CA ASN A 45 29.78 -15.25 -7.68
C ASN A 45 29.15 -14.16 -8.54
N LEU A 46 27.86 -13.87 -8.26
CA LEU A 46 27.13 -12.77 -8.88
C LEU A 46 27.35 -11.49 -8.06
N ASN A 47 27.68 -10.39 -8.74
CA ASN A 47 27.72 -9.08 -8.10
C ASN A 47 26.41 -8.33 -8.34
N ILE A 48 25.91 -7.69 -7.30
CA ILE A 48 24.74 -6.79 -7.42
C ILE A 48 25.11 -5.64 -8.36
N GLY A 49 24.27 -5.39 -9.37
CA GLY A 49 24.48 -4.35 -10.38
C GLY A 49 25.12 -4.85 -11.67
N ASP A 50 25.63 -6.09 -11.74
CA ASP A 50 26.10 -6.66 -12.99
C ASP A 50 24.91 -6.93 -13.93
N GLU A 51 25.14 -6.76 -15.25
CA GLU A 51 24.14 -7.06 -16.27
C GLU A 51 24.38 -8.46 -16.84
N ILE A 52 23.30 -9.24 -16.94
CA ILE A 52 23.28 -10.55 -17.59
C ILE A 52 22.28 -10.58 -18.73
N LYS A 53 22.63 -11.28 -19.82
CA LYS A 53 21.74 -11.54 -20.96
C LYS A 53 20.73 -12.61 -20.62
N ILE A 54 19.48 -12.39 -21.01
CA ILE A 54 18.38 -13.33 -20.73
C ILE A 54 18.01 -14.05 -22.03
N PRO A 55 18.40 -15.35 -22.22
CA PRO A 55 18.03 -16.11 -23.40
C PRO A 55 16.52 -16.43 -23.46
N GLY A 56 16.03 -16.80 -24.64
CA GLY A 56 14.62 -17.10 -24.88
C GLY A 56 13.75 -15.88 -25.17
N TYR A 57 14.39 -14.72 -25.33
CA TYR A 57 13.79 -13.44 -25.73
C TYR A 57 14.62 -12.81 -26.89
N GLU A 58 14.99 -13.66 -27.86
CA GLU A 58 15.84 -13.28 -29.00
C GLU A 58 15.14 -12.21 -29.86
N GLY A 59 15.93 -11.24 -30.33
CA GLY A 59 15.49 -10.14 -31.18
C GLY A 59 14.93 -8.94 -30.41
N ILE A 60 14.94 -8.98 -29.08
CA ILE A 60 14.51 -7.87 -28.22
C ILE A 60 15.76 -7.19 -27.67
N ASP A 61 15.90 -5.91 -27.98
CA ASP A 61 16.97 -5.04 -27.43
C ASP A 61 16.40 -4.21 -26.30
N GLY A 62 17.08 -4.22 -25.13
CA GLY A 62 16.67 -3.44 -23.96
C GLY A 62 17.04 -4.09 -22.65
N ARG A 63 16.69 -3.37 -21.59
CA ARG A 63 16.89 -3.82 -20.19
C ARG A 63 15.58 -4.29 -19.59
N ILE A 64 15.61 -5.47 -18.97
CA ILE A 64 14.48 -5.95 -18.18
C ILE A 64 14.49 -5.21 -16.84
N THR A 65 13.40 -4.52 -16.55
CA THR A 65 13.14 -3.84 -15.28
C THR A 65 11.87 -4.40 -14.64
N SER A 66 11.75 -4.27 -13.33
CA SER A 66 10.51 -4.60 -12.63
C SER A 66 9.79 -3.34 -12.18
N ILE A 67 8.48 -3.38 -12.24
CA ILE A 67 7.60 -2.35 -11.67
C ILE A 67 6.49 -3.01 -10.85
N LEU A 68 5.99 -2.29 -9.86
CA LEU A 68 4.74 -2.65 -9.20
C LEU A 68 3.56 -2.05 -9.98
N VAL A 69 2.57 -2.88 -10.27
CA VAL A 69 1.35 -2.43 -10.94
C VAL A 69 0.68 -1.34 -10.12
N GLN A 70 0.45 -0.19 -10.75
CA GLN A 70 -0.17 0.98 -10.13
C GLN A 70 -1.69 0.99 -10.36
N PRO A 71 -2.46 1.72 -9.53
CA PRO A 71 -3.89 1.93 -9.75
C PRO A 71 -4.17 2.46 -11.17
N GLY A 72 -5.19 1.93 -11.82
CA GLY A 72 -5.59 2.32 -13.18
C GLY A 72 -4.69 1.79 -14.31
N GLN A 73 -3.58 1.12 -14.00
CA GLN A 73 -2.79 0.46 -15.04
C GLN A 73 -3.52 -0.75 -15.62
N THR A 74 -3.56 -0.81 -16.93
CA THR A 74 -4.08 -1.96 -17.69
C THR A 74 -2.95 -2.69 -18.41
N PHE A 75 -3.14 -3.97 -18.69
CA PHE A 75 -2.16 -4.74 -19.46
C PHE A 75 -1.84 -4.10 -20.81
N ARG A 76 -2.83 -3.50 -21.45
CA ARG A 76 -2.66 -2.75 -22.69
C ARG A 76 -1.75 -1.54 -22.52
N ASN A 77 -1.94 -0.75 -21.45
CA ASN A 77 -1.09 0.40 -21.17
C ASN A 77 0.36 -0.03 -21.00
N LEU A 78 0.60 -1.15 -20.34
CA LEU A 78 1.94 -1.70 -20.14
C LEU A 78 2.59 -2.20 -21.45
N VAL A 79 1.83 -2.85 -22.32
CA VAL A 79 2.28 -3.24 -23.67
C VAL A 79 2.71 -2.01 -24.47
N ILE A 80 1.91 -0.95 -24.44
CA ILE A 80 2.21 0.28 -25.17
C ILE A 80 3.46 0.98 -24.62
N SER A 81 3.58 1.09 -23.30
CA SER A 81 4.71 1.77 -22.65
C SER A 81 6.02 1.00 -22.77
N SER A 82 5.98 -0.33 -22.72
CA SER A 82 7.17 -1.19 -22.79
C SER A 82 7.62 -1.52 -24.22
N GLN A 83 6.82 -1.19 -25.25
CA GLN A 83 7.04 -1.59 -26.65
C GLN A 83 7.14 -3.09 -26.92
N ALA A 84 6.97 -3.91 -25.90
CA ALA A 84 6.91 -5.35 -26.07
C ALA A 84 5.56 -5.75 -26.67
N ASP A 85 5.55 -6.80 -27.48
CA ASP A 85 4.28 -7.41 -27.87
C ASP A 85 3.62 -8.12 -26.67
N ILE A 86 2.31 -8.38 -26.81
CA ILE A 86 1.50 -9.00 -25.75
C ILE A 86 2.09 -10.34 -25.30
N ALA A 87 2.58 -11.16 -26.24
CA ALA A 87 3.09 -12.50 -25.93
C ALA A 87 4.40 -12.42 -25.14
N THR A 88 5.27 -11.50 -25.51
CA THR A 88 6.53 -11.24 -24.81
C THR A 88 6.29 -10.75 -23.38
N LEU A 89 5.41 -9.75 -23.20
CA LEU A 89 5.10 -9.22 -21.87
C LEU A 89 4.41 -10.28 -21.00
N SER A 90 3.47 -11.05 -21.57
CA SER A 90 2.80 -12.15 -20.86
C SER A 90 3.79 -13.23 -20.40
N LYS A 91 4.72 -13.62 -21.29
CA LYS A 91 5.76 -14.59 -20.99
C LYS A 91 6.72 -14.08 -19.91
N LEU A 92 7.18 -12.85 -20.05
CA LEU A 92 8.16 -12.22 -19.15
C LEU A 92 7.59 -12.07 -17.74
N SER A 93 6.34 -11.61 -17.62
CA SER A 93 5.66 -11.37 -16.34
C SER A 93 4.82 -12.55 -15.85
N ARG A 94 4.77 -13.66 -16.62
CA ARG A 94 3.97 -14.87 -16.31
C ARG A 94 2.48 -14.59 -16.14
N ILE A 95 1.97 -13.63 -16.88
CA ILE A 95 0.55 -13.27 -16.89
C ILE A 95 -0.13 -14.06 -18.00
N THR A 96 -1.14 -14.87 -17.66
CA THR A 96 -1.89 -15.69 -18.62
C THR A 96 -3.12 -14.96 -19.16
N SER A 97 -3.62 -13.99 -18.41
CA SER A 97 -4.78 -13.16 -18.78
C SER A 97 -4.58 -11.70 -18.36
N PRO A 98 -5.02 -10.72 -19.17
CA PRO A 98 -5.03 -9.31 -18.77
C PRO A 98 -5.76 -9.02 -17.45
N SER A 99 -6.70 -9.90 -17.05
CA SER A 99 -7.42 -9.79 -15.78
C SER A 99 -6.60 -10.18 -14.54
N GLU A 100 -5.41 -10.75 -14.74
CA GLU A 100 -4.46 -11.09 -13.65
C GLU A 100 -3.52 -9.95 -13.28
N LEU A 101 -3.77 -8.75 -13.82
CA LEU A 101 -3.00 -7.56 -13.46
C LEU A 101 -3.57 -6.93 -12.17
N TYR A 102 -3.01 -7.32 -11.04
CA TYR A 102 -3.44 -6.83 -9.73
C TYR A 102 -2.53 -5.71 -9.23
N ILE A 103 -3.11 -4.68 -8.60
CA ILE A 103 -2.35 -3.57 -8.01
C ILE A 103 -1.37 -4.13 -6.96
N GLY A 104 -0.11 -3.67 -7.01
CA GLY A 104 0.97 -4.14 -6.14
C GLY A 104 1.68 -5.40 -6.63
N THR A 105 1.20 -6.07 -7.67
CA THR A 105 1.94 -7.19 -8.27
C THR A 105 3.19 -6.69 -8.99
N GLU A 106 4.32 -7.36 -8.76
CA GLU A 106 5.54 -7.10 -9.52
C GLU A 106 5.42 -7.70 -10.92
N ILE A 107 5.67 -6.88 -11.92
CA ILE A 107 5.72 -7.29 -13.32
C ILE A 107 7.04 -6.85 -13.95
N PHE A 108 7.47 -7.57 -14.99
CA PHE A 108 8.70 -7.30 -15.71
C PHE A 108 8.40 -6.66 -17.07
N LEU A 109 9.06 -5.56 -17.34
CA LEU A 109 9.00 -4.81 -18.59
C LEU A 109 10.36 -4.79 -19.25
N ILE A 110 10.39 -4.50 -20.56
CA ILE A 110 11.62 -4.21 -21.28
C ILE A 110 11.68 -2.71 -21.51
N GLU A 111 12.69 -2.07 -20.96
CA GLU A 111 13.06 -0.70 -21.29
C GLU A 111 14.00 -0.73 -22.49
N PRO A 112 13.60 -0.20 -23.65
CA PRO A 112 14.44 -0.20 -24.83
C PRO A 112 15.65 0.71 -24.62
N ASN A 113 16.78 0.36 -25.22
CA ASN A 113 18.01 1.14 -25.12
C ASN A 113 17.90 2.51 -25.82
N GLU A 114 17.01 2.63 -26.79
CA GLU A 114 16.70 3.90 -27.46
C GLU A 114 15.29 4.38 -27.07
N ALA A 115 15.18 5.66 -26.73
CA ALA A 115 13.90 6.29 -26.41
C ALA A 115 12.94 6.21 -27.61
N ASN A 116 11.70 5.90 -27.31
CA ASN A 116 10.70 5.53 -28.33
C ASN A 116 9.98 6.67 -28.93
N GLY A 117 10.36 7.83 -29.04
CA GLY A 117 9.64 8.89 -29.74
C GLY A 117 8.13 8.98 -29.43
N ARG A 118 7.65 8.43 -28.29
CA ARG A 118 6.27 8.46 -27.81
C ARG A 118 6.20 8.99 -26.42
N THR A 119 5.29 9.91 -26.17
CA THR A 119 5.04 10.49 -24.85
C THR A 119 3.60 10.18 -24.43
N SER A 120 3.41 9.89 -23.15
CA SER A 120 2.06 9.71 -22.59
C SER A 120 1.30 11.03 -22.59
N LEU A 121 0.08 11.01 -23.09
CA LEU A 121 -0.87 12.14 -23.04
C LEU A 121 -1.69 12.12 -21.77
N GLY A 122 -1.83 10.96 -21.12
CA GLY A 122 -2.67 10.71 -19.96
C GLY A 122 -3.81 9.74 -20.24
N MET A 123 -4.67 9.54 -19.27
CA MET A 123 -5.82 8.65 -19.38
C MET A 123 -7.01 9.36 -20.03
N LEU A 124 -7.75 8.61 -20.86
CA LEU A 124 -9.02 9.08 -21.39
C LEU A 124 -10.07 9.14 -20.28
N SER A 125 -10.73 10.27 -20.10
CA SER A 125 -11.85 10.40 -19.18
C SER A 125 -13.12 9.72 -19.69
N SER A 126 -14.06 9.41 -18.80
CA SER A 126 -15.29 8.67 -19.13
C SER A 126 -16.24 9.37 -20.12
N SER A 127 -16.07 10.69 -20.30
CA SER A 127 -16.90 11.49 -21.19
C SER A 127 -16.16 12.01 -22.43
N GLN A 128 -14.90 11.63 -22.63
CA GLN A 128 -14.01 12.22 -23.63
C GLN A 128 -13.82 11.29 -24.83
N SER A 129 -13.88 11.84 -26.04
CA SER A 129 -13.49 11.15 -27.28
C SER A 129 -12.02 11.37 -27.63
N ILE A 130 -11.44 10.54 -28.53
CA ILE A 130 -10.09 10.79 -29.06
C ILE A 130 -10.01 12.16 -29.74
N GLU A 131 -11.05 12.52 -30.45
CA GLU A 131 -11.14 13.78 -31.18
C GLU A 131 -11.09 14.97 -30.23
N GLU A 132 -11.81 14.91 -29.12
CA GLU A 132 -11.74 15.91 -28.06
C GLU A 132 -10.37 15.95 -27.38
N ALA A 133 -9.81 14.79 -27.02
CA ALA A 133 -8.46 14.71 -26.47
C ALA A 133 -7.43 15.29 -27.43
N ALA A 134 -7.57 15.02 -28.73
CA ALA A 134 -6.67 15.53 -29.77
C ALA A 134 -6.78 17.05 -29.96
N ILE A 135 -8.00 17.60 -29.96
CA ILE A 135 -8.23 19.05 -30.04
C ILE A 135 -7.58 19.74 -28.86
N ILE A 136 -7.81 19.21 -27.67
CA ILE A 136 -7.28 19.71 -26.44
C ILE A 136 -5.74 19.66 -26.44
N ALA A 137 -5.14 18.54 -26.82
CA ALA A 137 -3.69 18.35 -26.90
C ALA A 137 -3.05 19.02 -28.14
N THR A 138 -3.84 19.66 -29.00
CA THR A 138 -3.35 20.31 -30.23
C THR A 138 -2.59 19.34 -31.15
N VAL A 139 -2.98 18.06 -31.14
CA VAL A 139 -2.41 17.01 -31.97
C VAL A 139 -3.43 16.42 -32.95
N ASN A 140 -2.93 15.77 -33.99
CA ASN A 140 -3.81 15.07 -34.92
C ASN A 140 -4.40 13.81 -34.28
N PRO A 141 -5.73 13.56 -34.31
CA PRO A 141 -6.35 12.36 -33.75
C PRO A 141 -5.76 11.05 -34.27
N TRP A 142 -5.34 11.01 -35.55
CA TRP A 142 -4.67 9.87 -36.13
C TRP A 142 -3.30 9.60 -35.52
N SER A 143 -2.57 10.65 -35.09
CA SER A 143 -1.29 10.52 -34.38
C SER A 143 -1.50 9.82 -33.04
N ILE A 144 -2.56 10.19 -32.30
CA ILE A 144 -2.92 9.52 -31.04
C ILE A 144 -3.30 8.06 -31.32
N ARG A 145 -4.15 7.79 -32.34
CA ARG A 145 -4.57 6.42 -32.70
C ARG A 145 -3.37 5.53 -33.01
N LEU A 146 -2.44 6.01 -33.83
CA LEU A 146 -1.23 5.26 -34.22
C LEU A 146 -0.28 5.05 -33.04
N SER A 147 -0.02 6.10 -32.26
CA SER A 147 0.89 6.03 -31.13
C SER A 147 0.35 5.19 -29.96
N SER A 148 -0.97 5.13 -29.83
CA SER A 148 -1.66 4.32 -28.83
C SER A 148 -2.01 2.91 -29.28
N LEU A 149 -1.55 2.48 -30.47
CA LEU A 149 -1.78 1.16 -31.06
C LEU A 149 -3.27 0.77 -31.14
N PHE A 150 -4.12 1.72 -31.47
CA PHE A 150 -5.56 1.44 -31.71
C PHE A 150 -5.74 0.86 -33.11
N GLU A 151 -5.92 -0.44 -33.21
CA GLU A 151 -6.26 -1.13 -34.45
C GLU A 151 -7.78 -1.19 -34.64
N GLY A 152 -8.24 -0.68 -35.78
CA GLY A 152 -9.65 -0.77 -36.23
C GLY A 152 -10.64 0.10 -35.46
N ASP A 153 -11.92 -0.23 -35.50
CA ASP A 153 -13.04 0.48 -34.85
C ASP A 153 -13.20 0.16 -33.35
N LYS A 154 -12.11 -0.19 -32.67
CA LYS A 154 -12.16 -0.41 -31.21
C LYS A 154 -12.52 0.88 -30.52
N HIS A 155 -13.65 0.86 -29.83
CA HIS A 155 -14.04 1.96 -28.95
C HIS A 155 -13.04 2.08 -27.82
N LEU A 156 -12.58 3.30 -27.57
CA LEU A 156 -11.86 3.65 -26.37
C LEU A 156 -12.79 3.53 -25.16
N ILE A 157 -12.23 3.01 -24.12
CA ILE A 157 -12.92 2.99 -22.82
C ILE A 157 -12.24 3.97 -21.88
N SER A 158 -13.00 4.50 -20.96
CA SER A 158 -12.47 5.31 -19.86
C SER A 158 -11.31 4.58 -19.17
N GLY A 159 -10.22 5.28 -18.91
CA GLY A 159 -9.00 4.73 -18.34
C GLY A 159 -7.96 4.25 -19.36
N ASP A 160 -8.27 4.24 -20.67
CA ASP A 160 -7.26 3.98 -21.68
C ASP A 160 -6.20 5.10 -21.69
N MET A 161 -4.93 4.72 -21.65
CA MET A 161 -3.81 5.66 -21.81
C MET A 161 -3.68 6.07 -23.27
N LEU A 162 -3.57 7.37 -23.48
CA LEU A 162 -3.31 7.96 -24.78
C LEU A 162 -1.83 8.29 -24.93
N TYR A 163 -1.26 8.08 -26.12
CA TYR A 163 0.11 8.40 -26.48
C TYR A 163 0.15 9.26 -27.75
N TYR A 164 1.21 10.06 -27.87
CA TYR A 164 1.46 10.88 -29.07
C TYR A 164 2.95 10.83 -29.43
N PRO A 165 3.35 11.19 -30.65
CA PRO A 165 4.77 11.28 -31.05
C PRO A 165 5.52 12.33 -30.23
N GLU A 166 6.73 12.03 -29.78
CA GLU A 166 7.56 12.89 -28.91
C GLU A 166 7.82 14.29 -29.49
N ASN A 167 7.86 14.42 -30.84
CA ASN A 167 8.09 15.69 -31.51
C ASN A 167 6.82 16.55 -31.71
N SER A 168 5.70 16.13 -31.13
CA SER A 168 4.46 16.90 -31.19
C SER A 168 4.51 18.04 -30.16
N ILE A 169 4.07 19.24 -30.57
CA ILE A 169 3.84 20.35 -29.62
C ILE A 169 2.52 20.04 -28.91
N VAL A 170 2.61 19.70 -27.65
CA VAL A 170 1.44 19.35 -26.83
C VAL A 170 1.30 20.36 -25.70
N ASP A 171 0.12 20.90 -25.55
CA ASP A 171 -0.21 21.66 -24.35
C ASP A 171 -0.46 20.68 -23.19
N THR A 172 0.56 20.48 -22.35
CA THR A 172 0.54 19.53 -21.23
C THR A 172 -0.41 19.94 -20.09
N GLN A 173 -1.00 21.14 -20.13
CA GLN A 173 -1.96 21.57 -19.11
C GLN A 173 -3.26 20.76 -19.09
N ILE A 174 -3.53 20.02 -20.14
CA ILE A 174 -4.82 19.34 -20.34
C ILE A 174 -4.88 17.93 -19.76
N VAL A 175 -3.72 17.30 -19.61
CA VAL A 175 -3.57 15.99 -18.96
C VAL A 175 -3.65 16.11 -17.44
N SER A 176 -3.53 17.34 -16.92
CA SER A 176 -3.49 17.61 -15.47
C SER A 176 -4.85 17.51 -14.77
N ASP A 177 -5.97 17.56 -15.49
CA ASP A 177 -7.31 17.68 -14.88
C ASP A 177 -7.99 16.33 -14.60
N THR A 178 -7.42 15.22 -15.10
CA THR A 178 -7.96 13.88 -14.81
C THR A 178 -7.57 13.43 -13.40
N PRO A 179 -8.50 12.88 -12.61
CA PRO A 179 -8.17 12.31 -11.31
C PRO A 179 -7.05 11.28 -11.39
N GLN A 180 -6.01 11.45 -10.61
CA GLN A 180 -4.87 10.53 -10.52
C GLN A 180 -4.88 9.84 -9.16
N VAL A 181 -5.09 8.52 -9.17
CA VAL A 181 -5.13 7.70 -7.96
C VAL A 181 -3.76 7.12 -7.68
N THR A 182 -3.31 7.24 -6.45
CA THR A 182 -2.14 6.53 -5.92
C THR A 182 -2.52 5.77 -4.66
N ILE A 183 -1.89 4.62 -4.45
CA ILE A 183 -2.05 3.76 -3.27
C ILE A 183 -0.65 3.49 -2.71
N ASN A 184 -0.45 3.75 -1.43
CA ASN A 184 0.86 3.59 -0.79
C ASN A 184 0.72 3.06 0.66
N PRO A 185 1.56 2.11 1.09
CA PRO A 185 2.59 1.42 0.30
C PRO A 185 2.01 0.36 -0.64
N LEU A 186 2.81 0.00 -1.65
CA LEU A 186 2.60 -1.19 -2.46
C LEU A 186 3.84 -2.09 -2.33
N PRO A 187 3.68 -3.42 -2.32
CA PRO A 187 2.41 -4.15 -2.28
C PRO A 187 1.62 -3.87 -0.99
N VAL A 188 0.33 -4.18 -1.00
CA VAL A 188 -0.51 -4.11 0.21
C VAL A 188 -0.13 -5.27 1.13
N VAL A 189 0.14 -5.00 2.40
CA VAL A 189 0.59 -6.01 3.38
C VAL A 189 -0.37 -6.06 4.56
N GLN A 190 -0.64 -7.26 5.09
CA GLN A 190 -1.42 -7.46 6.32
C GLN A 190 -0.97 -6.53 7.45
N GLY A 191 -1.92 -5.96 8.19
CA GLY A 191 -1.68 -5.16 9.38
C GLY A 191 -1.09 -3.78 9.14
N LYS A 192 -0.99 -3.32 7.89
CA LYS A 192 -0.41 -2.01 7.57
C LYS A 192 -1.48 -0.96 7.27
N THR A 193 -1.13 0.30 7.54
CA THR A 193 -1.87 1.47 7.06
C THR A 193 -1.62 1.67 5.58
N ILE A 194 -2.69 1.89 4.83
CA ILE A 194 -2.67 2.17 3.40
C ILE A 194 -3.23 3.56 3.18
N THR A 195 -2.52 4.38 2.42
CA THR A 195 -2.95 5.71 2.01
C THR A 195 -3.47 5.66 0.58
N PHE A 196 -4.69 6.10 0.37
CA PHE A 196 -5.26 6.42 -0.93
C PHE A 196 -5.14 7.93 -1.15
N SER A 197 -4.58 8.33 -2.27
CA SER A 197 -4.47 9.73 -2.63
C SER A 197 -5.02 9.96 -4.03
N ILE A 198 -5.88 10.97 -4.21
CA ILE A 198 -6.43 11.35 -5.50
C ILE A 198 -6.09 12.82 -5.76
N GLN A 199 -5.25 13.05 -6.78
CA GLN A 199 -4.99 14.39 -7.29
C GLN A 199 -6.08 14.78 -8.29
N ASN A 200 -6.27 16.08 -8.51
CA ASN A 200 -7.26 16.66 -9.45
C ASN A 200 -8.70 16.22 -9.15
N ALA A 201 -9.03 16.02 -7.86
CA ALA A 201 -10.35 15.65 -7.40
C ALA A 201 -10.92 16.64 -6.36
N ALA A 202 -10.35 17.84 -6.23
CA ALA A 202 -10.86 18.87 -5.34
C ALA A 202 -12.28 19.30 -5.76
N ASN A 203 -13.19 19.45 -4.78
CA ASN A 203 -14.59 19.80 -4.99
C ASN A 203 -15.42 18.78 -5.81
N THR A 204 -14.96 17.53 -5.89
CA THR A 204 -15.69 16.43 -6.50
C THR A 204 -16.34 15.53 -5.44
N THR A 205 -17.26 14.67 -5.86
CA THR A 205 -17.81 13.61 -5.01
C THR A 205 -17.07 12.32 -5.30
N ILE A 206 -16.46 11.74 -4.27
CA ILE A 206 -15.74 10.46 -4.38
C ILE A 206 -16.56 9.38 -3.69
N ILE A 207 -16.86 8.30 -4.41
CA ILE A 207 -17.44 7.07 -3.88
C ILE A 207 -16.41 5.98 -4.06
N ALA A 208 -15.89 5.45 -2.96
CA ALA A 208 -14.81 4.47 -3.03
C ALA A 208 -14.93 3.41 -1.93
N GLU A 209 -14.46 2.21 -2.26
CA GLU A 209 -14.41 1.07 -1.35
C GLU A 209 -13.06 0.37 -1.45
N PHE A 210 -12.58 -0.09 -0.32
CA PHE A 210 -11.44 -0.98 -0.18
C PHE A 210 -11.88 -2.20 0.64
N ASN A 211 -11.70 -3.40 0.10
CA ASN A 211 -12.16 -4.64 0.75
C ASN A 211 -13.64 -4.60 1.15
N SER A 212 -14.48 -4.02 0.29
CA SER A 212 -15.92 -3.79 0.52
C SER A 212 -16.26 -2.88 1.71
N LEU A 213 -15.28 -2.16 2.26
CA LEU A 213 -15.49 -1.13 3.27
C LEU A 213 -15.38 0.26 2.62
N PRO A 214 -16.26 1.20 2.96
CA PRO A 214 -16.23 2.54 2.39
C PRO A 214 -14.96 3.29 2.81
N LEU A 215 -14.38 4.05 1.87
CA LEU A 215 -13.29 4.98 2.12
C LEU A 215 -13.85 6.39 2.28
N THR A 216 -13.46 7.07 3.35
CA THR A 216 -13.77 8.48 3.55
C THR A 216 -12.57 9.34 3.16
N PHE A 217 -12.76 10.21 2.18
CA PHE A 217 -11.72 11.11 1.70
C PHE A 217 -11.80 12.46 2.36
N HIS A 218 -10.65 12.99 2.75
CA HIS A 218 -10.45 14.32 3.31
C HIS A 218 -9.51 15.11 2.41
N GLN A 219 -9.75 16.42 2.26
CA GLN A 219 -8.88 17.27 1.46
C GLN A 219 -7.67 17.73 2.30
N ASP A 220 -6.46 17.52 1.80
CA ASP A 220 -5.25 18.03 2.41
C ASP A 220 -4.96 19.50 2.04
N THR A 221 -3.90 20.06 2.58
CA THR A 221 -3.49 21.46 2.33
C THR A 221 -3.08 21.73 0.88
N ASP A 222 -2.68 20.70 0.15
CA ASP A 222 -2.26 20.80 -1.25
C ASP A 222 -3.41 20.54 -2.24
N GLY A 223 -4.62 20.32 -1.71
CA GLY A 223 -5.83 20.07 -2.50
C GLY A 223 -5.98 18.62 -2.96
N LYS A 224 -5.14 17.71 -2.50
CA LYS A 224 -5.28 16.26 -2.74
C LYS A 224 -6.38 15.70 -1.84
N MET A 225 -7.10 14.73 -2.34
CA MET A 225 -8.06 13.96 -1.56
C MET A 225 -7.37 12.73 -0.99
N ILE A 226 -7.36 12.59 0.33
CA ILE A 226 -6.65 11.54 1.08
C ILE A 226 -7.65 10.68 1.85
N ALA A 227 -7.50 9.37 1.79
CA ALA A 227 -8.19 8.42 2.66
C ALA A 227 -7.20 7.39 3.22
N PHE A 228 -7.46 6.92 4.43
CA PHE A 228 -6.69 5.83 5.04
C PHE A 228 -7.54 4.57 5.13
N ALA A 229 -6.88 3.43 4.94
CA ALA A 229 -7.44 2.11 5.22
C ALA A 229 -6.44 1.28 6.03
N GLY A 230 -6.96 0.35 6.82
CA GLY A 230 -6.17 -0.67 7.50
C GLY A 230 -6.48 -2.05 6.93
N THR A 231 -5.56 -2.99 7.11
CA THR A 231 -5.78 -4.42 6.89
C THR A 231 -5.56 -5.18 8.18
N LEU A 232 -6.40 -6.18 8.47
CA LEU A 232 -6.23 -7.00 9.66
C LEU A 232 -4.98 -7.89 9.53
N ALA A 233 -4.24 -8.07 10.61
CA ALA A 233 -3.05 -8.93 10.63
C ALA A 233 -3.36 -10.41 10.34
N LEU A 234 -4.58 -10.87 10.64
CA LEU A 234 -5.04 -12.24 10.35
C LEU A 234 -5.95 -12.35 9.11
N GLN A 235 -6.13 -11.28 8.34
CA GLN A 235 -6.86 -11.38 7.08
C GLN A 235 -6.12 -12.34 6.14
N GLU A 236 -6.85 -13.27 5.50
CA GLU A 236 -6.22 -14.20 4.56
C GLU A 236 -5.54 -13.41 3.40
N PRO A 237 -4.27 -13.70 3.08
CA PRO A 237 -3.62 -13.15 1.90
C PRO A 237 -4.38 -13.49 0.63
N GLY A 238 -4.38 -12.61 -0.34
CA GLY A 238 -5.10 -12.81 -1.58
C GLY A 238 -5.59 -11.53 -2.22
N LEU A 239 -6.64 -11.61 -3.03
CA LEU A 239 -7.13 -10.45 -3.77
C LEU A 239 -8.11 -9.62 -2.92
N ILE A 240 -7.83 -8.32 -2.87
CA ILE A 240 -8.70 -7.32 -2.23
C ILE A 240 -9.33 -6.45 -3.32
N PRO A 241 -10.66 -6.39 -3.42
CA PRO A 241 -11.33 -5.50 -4.37
C PRO A 241 -11.17 -4.03 -3.97
N ILE A 242 -10.95 -3.19 -4.98
CA ILE A 242 -10.88 -1.73 -4.86
C ILE A 242 -11.81 -1.15 -5.92
N SER A 243 -12.67 -0.23 -5.51
CA SER A 243 -13.55 0.52 -6.40
C SER A 243 -13.45 2.00 -6.07
N ILE A 244 -13.26 2.84 -7.09
CA ILE A 244 -13.20 4.30 -6.95
C ILE A 244 -13.97 4.92 -8.09
N LYS A 245 -14.93 5.79 -7.76
CA LYS A 245 -15.69 6.63 -8.69
C LYS A 245 -15.58 8.08 -8.27
N VAL A 246 -15.26 8.95 -9.21
CA VAL A 246 -15.16 10.40 -8.98
C VAL A 246 -16.18 11.10 -9.88
N TYR A 247 -16.99 11.96 -9.26
CA TYR A 247 -18.03 12.71 -9.95
C TYR A 247 -17.77 14.22 -9.83
N ASP A 248 -17.77 14.92 -10.96
CA ASP A 248 -17.95 16.37 -10.98
C ASP A 248 -19.45 16.65 -11.08
N LYS A 249 -20.04 17.13 -9.98
CA LYS A 249 -21.50 17.24 -9.79
C LYS A 249 -22.18 15.87 -10.01
N GLU A 250 -22.87 15.67 -11.13
CA GLU A 250 -23.56 14.44 -11.49
C GLU A 250 -22.82 13.64 -12.58
N SER A 251 -21.75 14.21 -13.15
CA SER A 251 -21.00 13.58 -14.24
C SER A 251 -19.89 12.68 -13.68
N LEU A 252 -19.89 11.40 -14.05
CA LEU A 252 -18.81 10.48 -13.73
C LEU A 252 -17.57 10.86 -14.57
N ILE A 253 -16.49 11.33 -13.92
CA ILE A 253 -15.26 11.75 -14.59
C ILE A 253 -14.12 10.75 -14.46
N TYR A 254 -14.21 9.81 -13.49
CA TYR A 254 -13.24 8.73 -13.32
C TYR A 254 -13.89 7.52 -12.69
N GLU A 255 -13.54 6.32 -13.19
CA GLU A 255 -13.94 5.05 -12.60
C GLU A 255 -12.78 4.05 -12.65
N MET A 256 -12.54 3.39 -11.53
CA MET A 256 -11.59 2.30 -11.42
C MET A 256 -12.20 1.16 -10.63
N GLN A 257 -12.13 -0.06 -11.18
CA GLN A 257 -12.46 -1.30 -10.48
C GLN A 257 -11.31 -2.29 -10.72
N GLN A 258 -10.50 -2.50 -9.71
CA GLN A 258 -9.35 -3.40 -9.75
C GLN A 258 -9.22 -4.14 -8.42
N SER A 259 -8.41 -5.21 -8.43
CA SER A 259 -8.01 -5.85 -7.17
C SER A 259 -6.55 -5.55 -6.87
N ALA A 260 -6.23 -5.41 -5.60
CA ALA A 260 -4.85 -5.40 -5.11
C ALA A 260 -4.49 -6.77 -4.54
N LEU A 261 -3.21 -7.13 -4.61
CA LEU A 261 -2.68 -8.31 -3.92
C LEU A 261 -2.36 -7.94 -2.48
N LEU A 262 -3.01 -8.61 -1.53
CA LEU A 262 -2.65 -8.56 -0.12
C LEU A 262 -1.59 -9.61 0.16
N GLU A 263 -0.42 -9.18 0.56
CA GLU A 263 0.67 -10.04 0.98
C GLU A 263 0.64 -10.34 2.47
N SER A 264 1.24 -11.47 2.85
CA SER A 264 1.40 -11.84 4.25
C SER A 264 2.36 -10.91 4.99
N GLY A 265 1.98 -10.46 6.19
CA GLY A 265 2.86 -9.77 7.11
C GLY A 265 3.89 -10.69 7.78
N ASN A 266 3.81 -12.02 7.53
CA ASN A 266 4.71 -13.05 8.10
C ASN A 266 4.81 -13.00 9.62
N TYR A 267 3.67 -12.79 10.29
CA TYR A 267 3.61 -12.68 11.74
C TYR A 267 3.87 -14.03 12.43
N PRO A 268 4.85 -14.12 13.34
CA PRO A 268 5.11 -15.33 14.09
C PRO A 268 4.01 -15.63 15.11
N SER A 269 4.05 -16.84 15.69
CA SER A 269 3.09 -17.27 16.70
C SER A 269 3.68 -17.18 18.11
N GLU A 270 2.84 -16.80 19.08
CA GLU A 270 3.17 -16.64 20.50
C GLU A 270 2.11 -17.32 21.38
N THR A 271 2.57 -17.96 22.47
CA THR A 271 1.68 -18.52 23.49
C THR A 271 1.75 -17.65 24.74
N VAL A 272 0.64 -17.07 25.15
CA VAL A 272 0.51 -16.28 26.37
C VAL A 272 -0.22 -17.13 27.42
N THR A 273 0.37 -17.30 28.59
CA THR A 273 -0.20 -18.09 29.69
C THR A 273 -0.36 -17.22 30.96
N GLY A 274 -1.27 -17.64 31.83
CA GLY A 274 -1.50 -16.95 33.11
C GLY A 274 -2.43 -15.75 33.02
N VAL A 275 -3.17 -15.58 31.92
CA VAL A 275 -4.24 -14.59 31.82
C VAL A 275 -5.52 -15.08 32.46
N ASP A 276 -6.32 -14.15 33.01
CA ASP A 276 -7.65 -14.48 33.56
C ASP A 276 -8.55 -15.03 32.46
N SER A 277 -9.17 -16.18 32.73
CA SER A 277 -10.02 -16.87 31.75
C SER A 277 -11.27 -16.09 31.37
N SER A 278 -11.78 -15.21 32.21
CA SER A 278 -12.92 -14.33 31.90
C SER A 278 -12.58 -13.32 30.77
N THR A 279 -11.30 -12.95 30.60
CA THR A 279 -10.84 -12.01 29.57
C THR A 279 -10.68 -12.65 28.20
N ILE A 280 -10.78 -13.98 28.09
CA ILE A 280 -10.75 -14.74 26.82
C ILE A 280 -12.12 -15.32 26.44
N GLU A 281 -13.16 -15.07 27.24
CA GLU A 281 -14.52 -15.43 26.92
C GLU A 281 -15.05 -14.60 25.75
N GLN A 282 -15.67 -15.27 24.77
CA GLN A 282 -16.15 -14.63 23.55
C GLN A 282 -17.14 -13.48 23.85
N GLU A 283 -18.04 -13.67 24.83
CA GLU A 283 -19.00 -12.63 25.23
C GLU A 283 -18.32 -11.38 25.80
N THR A 284 -17.20 -11.53 26.54
CA THR A 284 -16.42 -10.41 27.08
C THR A 284 -15.73 -9.64 25.95
N ILE A 285 -15.17 -10.35 24.96
CA ILE A 285 -14.53 -9.77 23.78
C ILE A 285 -15.56 -8.97 22.96
N GLU A 286 -16.67 -9.59 22.60
CA GLU A 286 -17.71 -8.96 21.77
C GLU A 286 -18.31 -7.72 22.46
N ARG A 287 -18.46 -7.74 23.78
CA ARG A 287 -18.97 -6.60 24.55
C ARG A 287 -17.98 -5.42 24.54
N GLU A 288 -16.70 -5.69 24.73
CA GLU A 288 -15.67 -4.66 24.68
C GLU A 288 -15.55 -4.07 23.27
N ASP A 289 -15.53 -4.90 22.24
CA ASP A 289 -15.51 -4.48 20.83
C ASP A 289 -16.75 -3.64 20.47
N ALA A 290 -17.92 -3.99 20.98
CA ALA A 290 -19.15 -3.23 20.77
C ALA A 290 -19.10 -1.83 21.42
N ILE A 291 -18.47 -1.68 22.58
CA ILE A 291 -18.26 -0.37 23.23
C ILE A 291 -17.32 0.47 22.36
N LEU A 292 -16.18 -0.09 21.97
CA LEU A 292 -15.15 0.63 21.25
C LEU A 292 -15.60 1.03 19.84
N SER A 293 -16.31 0.15 19.13
CA SER A 293 -16.83 0.43 17.78
C SER A 293 -17.78 1.63 17.73
N GLN A 294 -18.54 1.89 18.80
CA GLN A 294 -19.46 3.04 18.88
C GLN A 294 -18.72 4.38 19.03
N LEU A 295 -17.47 4.36 19.47
CA LEU A 295 -16.64 5.55 19.66
C LEU A 295 -15.99 6.00 18.35
N ILE A 296 -15.83 5.10 17.38
CA ILE A 296 -15.15 5.38 16.11
C ILE A 296 -16.05 6.23 15.24
N LYS A 297 -15.58 7.45 14.93
CA LYS A 297 -16.28 8.41 14.08
C LYS A 297 -15.28 9.05 13.14
N ASN A 298 -15.63 9.16 11.88
CA ASN A 298 -14.82 9.93 10.93
C ASN A 298 -15.03 11.42 11.19
N THR A 299 -13.94 12.15 11.42
CA THR A 299 -13.93 13.60 11.62
C THR A 299 -13.09 14.26 10.54
N ASP A 300 -13.50 15.47 10.08
CA ASP A 300 -12.79 16.20 9.02
C ASP A 300 -11.53 16.93 9.52
N VAL A 301 -11.34 16.99 10.82
CA VAL A 301 -10.18 17.64 11.44
C VAL A 301 -9.01 16.67 11.47
N LYS A 302 -7.83 17.11 11.06
CA LYS A 302 -6.57 16.42 11.24
C LYS A 302 -5.74 17.15 12.29
N TYR A 303 -5.34 16.48 13.38
CA TYR A 303 -4.63 17.11 14.49
C TYR A 303 -3.10 16.96 14.41
N TRP A 304 -2.57 16.09 13.55
CA TRP A 304 -1.12 15.84 13.43
C TRP A 304 -0.52 16.40 12.15
N ASP A 305 0.77 16.74 12.17
CA ASP A 305 1.52 17.22 11.00
C ASP A 305 2.77 16.40 10.70
N ASN A 306 3.26 15.64 11.69
CA ASN A 306 4.49 14.88 11.61
C ASN A 306 4.26 13.41 11.97
N THR A 307 5.34 12.63 12.06
CA THR A 307 5.32 11.28 12.64
C THR A 307 4.86 11.34 14.09
N PHE A 308 4.26 10.25 14.56
CA PHE A 308 3.91 10.10 15.97
C PHE A 308 5.18 9.91 16.81
N SER A 309 5.11 10.28 18.07
CA SER A 309 6.19 10.07 19.03
C SER A 309 6.00 8.75 19.77
N TYR A 310 7.09 8.20 20.32
CA TYR A 310 6.95 7.09 21.25
C TYR A 310 6.13 7.53 22.47
N PRO A 311 5.18 6.68 22.91
CA PRO A 311 4.30 7.00 24.05
C PRO A 311 4.96 6.79 25.43
N VAL A 312 6.21 6.41 25.47
CA VAL A 312 7.00 6.15 26.70
C VAL A 312 8.41 6.68 26.56
N ASP A 313 9.04 6.98 27.69
CA ASP A 313 10.48 7.26 27.75
C ASP A 313 11.28 5.97 27.54
N GLU A 314 12.40 6.04 26.81
CA GLU A 314 13.29 4.92 26.54
C GLU A 314 12.55 3.64 26.08
N PRO A 315 11.90 3.67 24.91
CA PRO A 315 11.02 2.60 24.45
C PRO A 315 11.75 1.26 24.35
N CYS A 316 11.22 0.27 25.07
CA CYS A 316 11.73 -1.10 25.09
C CYS A 316 10.63 -2.03 24.60
N LEU A 317 10.75 -2.48 23.35
CA LEU A 317 9.77 -3.35 22.73
C LEU A 317 9.79 -4.75 23.36
N GLY A 318 8.71 -5.12 24.02
CA GLY A 318 8.51 -6.45 24.61
C GLY A 318 7.81 -7.40 23.64
N SER A 319 6.75 -6.93 22.96
CA SER A 319 5.99 -7.73 22.02
C SER A 319 5.52 -6.88 20.82
N GLY A 320 5.71 -7.39 19.61
CA GLY A 320 5.37 -6.68 18.37
C GLY A 320 3.92 -6.85 17.95
N PHE A 321 3.48 -5.97 17.04
CA PHE A 321 2.18 -6.06 16.40
C PHE A 321 2.04 -7.32 15.54
N GLY A 322 0.83 -7.84 15.43
CA GLY A 322 0.46 -8.91 14.51
C GLY A 322 0.83 -10.32 14.96
N LEU A 323 1.56 -10.48 16.09
CA LEU A 323 1.89 -11.80 16.64
C LEU A 323 0.61 -12.63 16.81
N ARG A 324 0.58 -13.79 16.16
CA ARG A 324 -0.55 -14.73 16.28
C ARG A 324 -0.56 -15.32 17.68
N ARG A 325 -1.61 -15.06 18.45
CA ARG A 325 -1.67 -15.43 19.87
C ARG A 325 -2.63 -16.58 20.14
N THR A 326 -2.18 -17.47 21.03
CA THR A 326 -3.07 -18.35 21.81
C THR A 326 -2.95 -17.99 23.28
N TYR A 327 -4.07 -18.01 23.97
CA TYR A 327 -4.14 -17.75 25.40
C TYR A 327 -4.39 -19.05 26.16
N ASN A 328 -3.58 -19.32 27.20
CA ASN A 328 -3.70 -20.51 28.06
C ASN A 328 -3.73 -21.85 27.28
N GLY A 329 -3.12 -21.93 26.10
CA GLY A 329 -3.01 -23.15 25.29
C GLY A 329 -4.20 -23.44 24.38
N GLY A 330 -5.05 -22.47 24.08
CA GLY A 330 -6.14 -22.56 23.10
C GLY A 330 -5.67 -22.53 21.64
N ALA A 331 -6.59 -22.29 20.69
CA ALA A 331 -6.28 -22.10 19.27
C ALA A 331 -5.66 -20.72 19.02
N TYR A 332 -4.89 -20.59 17.93
CA TYR A 332 -4.29 -19.31 17.48
C TYR A 332 -5.31 -18.45 16.73
N ASN A 333 -6.39 -18.04 17.41
CA ASN A 333 -7.48 -17.26 16.84
C ASN A 333 -7.36 -15.76 17.08
N TYR A 334 -6.33 -15.34 17.82
CA TYR A 334 -6.09 -13.96 18.19
C TYR A 334 -4.78 -13.46 17.57
N TYR A 335 -4.62 -12.16 17.54
CA TYR A 335 -3.34 -11.53 17.24
C TYR A 335 -3.11 -10.33 18.14
N HIS A 336 -1.88 -9.92 18.26
CA HIS A 336 -1.49 -8.73 19.01
C HIS A 336 -1.88 -7.47 18.24
N THR A 337 -2.85 -6.72 18.73
CA THR A 337 -3.46 -5.57 18.05
C THR A 337 -2.64 -4.27 18.18
N GLY A 338 -1.53 -4.31 18.91
CA GLY A 338 -0.65 -3.19 19.15
C GLY A 338 0.79 -3.62 19.35
N VAL A 339 1.56 -2.80 20.02
CA VAL A 339 2.91 -3.12 20.49
C VAL A 339 2.96 -2.98 22.02
N ASP A 340 3.70 -3.86 22.68
CA ASP A 340 3.90 -3.79 24.12
C ASP A 340 5.26 -3.14 24.45
N PHE A 341 5.24 -2.02 25.14
CA PHE A 341 6.43 -1.40 25.70
C PHE A 341 6.59 -1.81 27.18
N THR A 342 7.66 -2.55 27.44
CA THR A 342 8.02 -2.99 28.81
C THR A 342 8.91 -1.97 29.50
N VAL A 343 8.93 -2.02 30.83
CA VAL A 343 9.78 -1.19 31.66
C VAL A 343 11.17 -1.81 31.71
N CYS A 344 12.09 -1.36 30.85
CA CYS A 344 13.48 -1.87 30.84
C CYS A 344 14.44 -0.96 31.61
N ALA A 345 14.74 0.21 31.07
CA ALA A 345 15.74 1.14 31.62
C ALA A 345 15.14 2.50 31.97
N ALA A 346 13.85 2.73 31.69
CA ALA A 346 13.21 4.01 31.98
C ALA A 346 13.14 4.25 33.49
N ASP A 347 13.48 5.47 33.91
CA ASP A 347 13.43 5.90 35.32
C ASP A 347 12.00 6.13 35.84
N ASN A 348 10.98 6.05 34.93
CA ASN A 348 9.58 6.30 35.26
C ASN A 348 8.65 5.39 34.49
N LEU A 349 7.37 5.43 34.85
CA LEU A 349 6.28 4.67 34.22
C LEU A 349 5.32 5.57 33.44
N ASN A 350 5.76 6.76 33.04
CA ASN A 350 4.89 7.73 32.39
C ASN A 350 4.44 7.26 31.00
N ILE A 351 3.18 7.56 30.69
CA ILE A 351 2.60 7.38 29.37
C ILE A 351 2.30 8.77 28.80
N TYR A 352 2.69 8.97 27.54
CA TYR A 352 2.51 10.23 26.83
C TYR A 352 1.61 10.05 25.61
N ALA A 353 0.85 11.10 25.25
CA ALA A 353 0.13 11.13 23.99
C ALA A 353 1.12 11.13 22.81
N ALA A 354 0.97 10.16 21.90
CA ALA A 354 1.89 9.98 20.77
C ALA A 354 1.76 11.10 19.73
N ALA A 355 0.58 11.74 19.63
CA ALA A 355 0.29 12.85 18.73
C ALA A 355 -0.79 13.75 19.34
N PRO A 356 -0.99 14.99 18.80
CA PRO A 356 -2.11 15.84 19.22
C PRO A 356 -3.46 15.20 18.88
N GLY A 357 -4.47 15.39 19.73
CA GLY A 357 -5.80 14.83 19.50
C GLY A 357 -6.80 15.17 20.59
N VAL A 358 -7.95 14.54 20.55
CA VAL A 358 -9.02 14.64 21.54
C VAL A 358 -9.22 13.29 22.22
N VAL A 359 -9.17 13.25 23.53
CA VAL A 359 -9.53 12.05 24.30
C VAL A 359 -11.01 11.75 24.10
N ILE A 360 -11.34 10.56 23.62
CA ILE A 360 -12.73 10.16 23.40
C ILE A 360 -13.20 9.08 24.37
N PHE A 361 -12.25 8.40 25.03
CA PHE A 361 -12.52 7.39 26.04
C PHE A 361 -11.38 7.37 27.07
N SER A 362 -11.69 7.16 28.37
CA SER A 362 -10.71 6.98 29.44
C SER A 362 -11.37 6.33 30.64
N GLU A 363 -11.64 5.01 30.52
CA GLU A 363 -12.36 4.22 31.53
C GLU A 363 -11.80 2.79 31.58
N GLU A 364 -12.27 2.00 32.55
CA GLU A 364 -11.85 0.61 32.74
C GLU A 364 -12.65 -0.34 31.82
N LEU A 365 -11.94 -1.22 31.14
CA LEU A 365 -12.47 -2.27 30.27
C LEU A 365 -11.96 -3.64 30.73
N PRO A 366 -12.73 -4.73 30.51
CA PRO A 366 -12.35 -6.07 30.96
C PRO A 366 -11.02 -6.57 30.38
N ILE A 367 -10.76 -6.31 29.09
CA ILE A 367 -9.58 -6.81 28.38
C ILE A 367 -8.47 -5.78 28.38
N LYS A 368 -8.77 -4.56 27.96
CA LYS A 368 -7.76 -3.48 27.89
C LYS A 368 -7.41 -2.88 29.26
N GLY A 369 -8.15 -3.22 30.32
CA GLY A 369 -7.97 -2.62 31.64
C GLY A 369 -8.31 -1.14 31.63
N LEU A 370 -7.63 -0.34 32.43
CA LEU A 370 -7.76 1.11 32.34
C LEU A 370 -7.18 1.57 31.00
N PHE A 371 -8.06 2.07 30.16
CA PHE A 371 -7.80 2.32 28.73
C PHE A 371 -8.11 3.76 28.36
N THR A 372 -7.21 4.40 27.66
CA THR A 372 -7.43 5.72 27.06
C THR A 372 -7.38 5.61 25.54
N LEU A 373 -8.38 6.21 24.85
CA LEU A 373 -8.45 6.29 23.39
C LEU A 373 -8.46 7.76 22.97
N ILE A 374 -7.54 8.13 22.07
CA ILE A 374 -7.39 9.48 21.52
C ILE A 374 -7.75 9.47 20.05
N ASP A 375 -8.63 10.37 19.62
CA ASP A 375 -8.99 10.66 18.23
C ASP A 375 -8.04 11.74 17.68
N HIS A 376 -7.28 11.40 16.65
CA HIS A 376 -6.38 12.32 15.95
C HIS A 376 -7.03 12.92 14.70
N GLY A 377 -8.26 12.53 14.39
CA GLY A 377 -8.97 12.94 13.17
C GLY A 377 -8.69 12.05 11.97
N TRP A 378 -9.44 12.24 10.90
CA TRP A 378 -9.36 11.47 9.66
C TRP A 378 -9.45 9.95 9.87
N GLY A 379 -10.13 9.49 10.91
CA GLY A 379 -10.28 8.08 11.26
C GLY A 379 -9.04 7.45 11.90
N VAL A 380 -8.09 8.26 12.38
CA VAL A 380 -6.85 7.80 13.05
C VAL A 380 -7.00 7.92 14.55
N TYR A 381 -6.72 6.83 15.27
CA TYR A 381 -6.83 6.77 16.72
C TYR A 381 -5.59 6.12 17.34
N THR A 382 -5.27 6.51 18.58
CA THR A 382 -4.30 5.77 19.41
C THR A 382 -4.94 5.28 20.70
N GLY A 383 -4.66 4.03 21.04
CA GLY A 383 -5.13 3.36 22.25
C GLY A 383 -3.97 3.07 23.22
N TYR A 384 -4.21 3.32 24.51
CA TYR A 384 -3.25 3.13 25.61
C TYR A 384 -3.88 2.25 26.66
N ALA A 385 -3.46 0.99 26.75
CA ALA A 385 -4.08 -0.02 27.62
C ALA A 385 -3.20 -0.42 28.79
N HIS A 386 -3.82 -1.16 29.73
CA HIS A 386 -3.21 -1.70 30.96
C HIS A 386 -2.69 -0.65 31.92
N MET A 387 -3.18 0.59 31.83
CA MET A 387 -2.76 1.70 32.68
C MET A 387 -3.10 1.42 34.16
N SER A 388 -2.31 1.96 35.09
CA SER A 388 -2.63 2.00 36.51
C SER A 388 -3.36 3.28 36.91
N GLU A 389 -3.11 4.37 36.18
CA GLU A 389 -3.71 5.68 36.42
C GLU A 389 -3.82 6.46 35.09
N THR A 390 -4.93 7.21 34.93
CA THR A 390 -5.13 8.15 33.82
C THR A 390 -5.22 9.58 34.36
N PHE A 391 -4.66 10.54 33.63
CA PHE A 391 -4.65 11.97 33.97
C PHE A 391 -5.53 12.81 33.05
N VAL A 392 -6.22 12.15 32.11
CA VAL A 392 -7.05 12.80 31.09
C VAL A 392 -8.48 12.27 31.12
N SER A 393 -9.39 13.08 30.58
CA SER A 393 -10.82 12.75 30.54
C SER A 393 -11.39 12.93 29.13
N PRO A 394 -12.46 12.23 28.76
CA PRO A 394 -13.13 12.42 27.49
C PRO A 394 -13.51 13.88 27.22
N GLY A 395 -13.23 14.35 26.01
CA GLY A 395 -13.41 15.74 25.57
C GLY A 395 -12.18 16.63 25.76
N GLN A 396 -11.15 16.18 26.49
CA GLN A 396 -9.90 16.90 26.65
C GLN A 396 -9.05 16.83 25.38
N THR A 397 -8.53 17.98 24.94
CA THR A 397 -7.50 18.05 23.89
C THR A 397 -6.13 17.85 24.52
N VAL A 398 -5.30 17.01 23.89
CA VAL A 398 -3.92 16.73 24.32
C VAL A 398 -2.94 17.09 23.22
N GLN A 399 -1.70 17.38 23.59
CA GLN A 399 -0.59 17.64 22.70
C GLN A 399 0.34 16.42 22.63
N ALA A 400 1.13 16.29 21.57
CA ALA A 400 2.18 15.27 21.51
C ALA A 400 3.16 15.44 22.68
N GLY A 401 3.50 14.34 23.36
CA GLY A 401 4.37 14.35 24.54
C GLY A 401 3.69 14.81 25.84
N GLU A 402 2.39 15.12 25.84
CA GLU A 402 1.64 15.40 27.07
C GLU A 402 1.44 14.10 27.86
N GLN A 403 1.76 14.15 29.17
CA GLN A 403 1.58 12.98 30.03
C GLN A 403 0.10 12.70 30.25
N ILE A 404 -0.33 11.49 29.89
CA ILE A 404 -1.74 11.06 29.95
C ILE A 404 -2.03 10.00 31.01
N GLY A 405 -0.98 9.41 31.60
CA GLY A 405 -1.15 8.41 32.67
C GLY A 405 0.12 7.67 33.02
N ILE A 406 -0.06 6.53 33.68
CA ILE A 406 1.00 5.68 34.23
C ILE A 406 0.81 4.24 33.76
N ILE A 407 1.91 3.57 33.39
CA ILE A 407 1.97 2.15 33.07
C ILE A 407 1.48 1.33 34.25
N GLY A 408 0.67 0.31 33.96
CA GLY A 408 0.14 -0.62 34.94
C GLY A 408 0.12 -2.05 34.43
N SER A 409 -0.82 -2.83 34.99
CA SER A 409 -1.06 -4.23 34.62
C SER A 409 -2.54 -4.59 34.81
N THR A 410 -3.45 -3.66 34.48
CA THR A 410 -4.88 -3.86 34.56
C THR A 410 -5.41 -4.64 33.34
N GLY A 411 -6.57 -5.27 33.44
CA GLY A 411 -7.17 -6.07 32.38
C GLY A 411 -6.40 -7.36 32.06
N ARG A 412 -6.32 -7.75 30.78
CA ARG A 412 -5.65 -8.96 30.30
C ARG A 412 -4.13 -8.75 30.16
N SER A 413 -3.43 -8.66 31.29
CA SER A 413 -2.01 -8.42 31.38
C SER A 413 -1.34 -9.45 32.28
N VAL A 414 -0.12 -9.85 31.97
CA VAL A 414 0.72 -10.76 32.77
C VAL A 414 1.81 -10.02 33.56
N GLY A 415 1.91 -8.73 33.44
CA GLY A 415 2.87 -7.89 34.15
C GLY A 415 2.88 -6.43 33.64
N PRO A 416 3.56 -5.52 34.35
CA PRO A 416 3.55 -4.11 33.99
C PRO A 416 4.11 -3.84 32.60
N HIS A 417 3.30 -3.25 31.71
CA HIS A 417 3.68 -2.76 30.38
C HIS A 417 2.62 -1.79 29.86
N LEU A 418 2.97 -1.01 28.86
CA LEU A 418 2.02 -0.29 28.03
C LEU A 418 1.73 -1.11 26.78
N HIS A 419 0.46 -1.50 26.57
CA HIS A 419 -0.01 -1.94 25.28
C HIS A 419 -0.49 -0.72 24.49
N TRP A 420 0.19 -0.39 23.38
CA TRP A 420 -0.09 0.77 22.56
C TRP A 420 -0.58 0.37 21.16
N GLU A 421 -1.69 0.97 20.74
CA GLU A 421 -2.36 0.67 19.49
C GLU A 421 -2.49 1.90 18.61
N VAL A 422 -2.47 1.69 17.27
CA VAL A 422 -2.95 2.65 16.28
C VAL A 422 -4.08 2.01 15.51
N TRP A 423 -5.18 2.72 15.33
CA TRP A 423 -6.34 2.24 14.56
C TRP A 423 -6.62 3.16 13.39
N ILE A 424 -7.00 2.56 12.27
CA ILE A 424 -7.50 3.25 11.08
C ILE A 424 -8.95 2.85 10.87
N ASN A 425 -9.87 3.79 11.08
CA ASN A 425 -11.32 3.54 11.00
C ASN A 425 -11.76 2.34 11.84
N GLY A 426 -11.16 2.15 13.02
CA GLY A 426 -11.42 1.05 13.93
C GLY A 426 -10.68 -0.25 13.63
N ILE A 427 -9.85 -0.30 12.61
CA ILE A 427 -9.00 -1.45 12.29
C ILE A 427 -7.62 -1.24 12.91
N PRO A 428 -7.15 -2.12 13.83
CA PRO A 428 -5.80 -2.06 14.36
C PRO A 428 -4.75 -2.29 13.26
N VAL A 429 -3.75 -1.41 13.22
CA VAL A 429 -2.63 -1.48 12.29
C VAL A 429 -1.31 -1.40 13.05
N ASP A 430 -0.19 -1.72 12.40
CA ASP A 430 1.13 -1.68 13.01
C ASP A 430 1.48 -0.26 13.49
N PRO A 431 1.56 -0.03 14.82
CA PRO A 431 1.81 1.30 15.37
C PRO A 431 3.19 1.86 15.02
N LEU A 432 4.21 1.00 14.85
CA LEU A 432 5.57 1.46 14.56
C LEU A 432 5.66 2.14 13.20
N GLN A 433 4.78 1.80 12.26
CA GLN A 433 4.69 2.49 10.98
C GLN A 433 4.42 4.01 11.15
N TRP A 434 3.63 4.40 12.16
CA TRP A 434 3.29 5.80 12.44
C TRP A 434 4.42 6.59 13.14
N ILE A 435 5.34 5.88 13.77
CA ILE A 435 6.57 6.48 14.33
C ILE A 435 7.63 6.64 13.24
N GLU A 436 7.75 5.65 12.36
CA GLU A 436 8.81 5.59 11.34
C GLU A 436 8.49 6.41 10.08
N GLN A 437 7.20 6.63 9.79
CA GLN A 437 6.73 7.26 8.56
C GLN A 437 5.76 8.41 8.84
N THR A 438 5.76 9.40 7.94
CA THR A 438 4.73 10.45 7.96
C THR A 438 3.51 10.02 7.16
N PHE A 439 2.32 10.32 7.68
CA PHE A 439 1.04 10.08 7.01
C PHE A 439 0.25 11.39 6.85
N PRO A 440 -0.29 11.68 5.64
CA PRO A 440 0.07 11.00 4.38
C PRO A 440 1.53 11.20 4.01
N ALA A 441 2.10 10.29 3.21
CA ALA A 441 3.45 10.47 2.68
C ALA A 441 3.52 11.76 1.85
N LYS A 442 4.59 12.54 2.04
CA LYS A 442 4.79 13.81 1.33
C LYS A 442 5.18 13.62 -0.12
#